data_e3d334bbb8bb0c203c4968c3669a9ce2
#
_entry.id   e3d334bbb8bb0c203c4968c3669a9ce2
#
_cell.length_a   1.000
_cell.length_b   1.000
_cell.length_c   1.000
_cell.angle_alpha   90.00
_cell.angle_beta   90.00
_cell.angle_gamma   90.00
#
_symmetry.space_group_name_H-M   'P 1'
#
loop_
_entity.id
_entity.type
_entity.pdbx_description
1 polymer ?
#
loop_
_entity_poly.entity_id
_entity_poly.type
_entity_poly.pdbx_seq_one_letter_code
_entity_poly.pdbx_strand_id
1 'polypeptide(L)'
;MRLEYLIRDINEEMYRKVSESRHDLSEEEARKIAKIIGLSAIKYGDLSNQASKDYIFDIDRFTSFEGDTGPYILYTIVRIKSILAKYQEQGKSLENLCLEEAQGASEKDLMRQLCSFNAMMDSACEETAPHKICAYIYDLANAFNKFYHETKILAEEDQKKQAGWIALLKLTKEVLETCIDVLGFSAPDRM
;
A
#
# COMPACT_ATOMS: atom_id res chain seq x y z
N MET A 1 -23.59 -11.16 -13.29
CA MET A 1 -22.25 -11.66 -13.68
C MET A 1 -21.83 -12.72 -12.66
N ARG A 2 -21.15 -13.81 -13.07
CA ARG A 2 -20.63 -14.81 -12.11
C ARG A 2 -19.27 -14.33 -11.62
N LEU A 3 -18.98 -14.48 -10.32
CA LEU A 3 -17.72 -14.07 -9.70
C LEU A 3 -16.48 -14.66 -10.41
N GLU A 4 -16.58 -15.91 -10.88
CA GLU A 4 -15.52 -16.59 -11.63
C GLU A 4 -15.08 -15.82 -12.89
N TYR A 5 -16.05 -15.29 -13.66
CA TYR A 5 -15.74 -14.49 -14.85
C TYR A 5 -15.12 -13.14 -14.48
N LEU A 6 -15.63 -12.51 -13.44
CA LEU A 6 -15.07 -11.26 -12.93
C LEU A 6 -13.61 -11.42 -12.52
N ILE A 7 -13.28 -12.46 -11.74
CA ILE A 7 -11.90 -12.76 -11.31
C ILE A 7 -11.00 -12.99 -12.53
N ARG A 8 -11.47 -13.75 -13.52
CA ARG A 8 -10.71 -14.01 -14.75
C ARG A 8 -10.44 -12.71 -15.50
N ASP A 9 -11.47 -11.90 -15.74
CA ASP A 9 -11.38 -10.69 -16.55
C ASP A 9 -10.46 -9.65 -15.88
N ILE A 10 -10.52 -9.51 -14.55
CA ILE A 10 -9.61 -8.66 -13.77
C ILE A 10 -8.18 -9.18 -13.82
N ASN A 11 -7.95 -10.49 -13.69
CA ASN A 11 -6.61 -11.05 -13.75
C ASN A 11 -5.98 -10.87 -15.15
N GLU A 12 -6.75 -10.98 -16.24
CA GLU A 12 -6.26 -10.72 -17.59
C GLU A 12 -5.95 -9.23 -17.79
N GLU A 13 -6.79 -8.33 -17.30
CA GLU A 13 -6.52 -6.88 -17.35
C GLU A 13 -5.26 -6.51 -16.54
N MET A 14 -5.09 -7.07 -15.35
CA MET A 14 -3.88 -6.85 -14.55
C MET A 14 -2.64 -7.45 -15.22
N TYR A 15 -2.74 -8.63 -15.83
CA TYR A 15 -1.64 -9.21 -16.58
C TYR A 15 -1.21 -8.31 -17.74
N ARG A 16 -2.16 -7.76 -18.50
CA ARG A 16 -1.89 -6.81 -19.58
C ARG A 16 -1.13 -5.60 -19.06
N LYS A 17 -1.62 -4.93 -17.99
CA LYS A 17 -1.00 -3.75 -17.38
C LYS A 17 0.40 -4.03 -16.84
N VAL A 18 0.60 -5.15 -16.14
CA VAL A 18 1.92 -5.56 -15.62
C VAL A 18 2.90 -5.83 -16.76
N SER A 19 2.48 -6.54 -17.81
CA SER A 19 3.34 -6.87 -18.95
C SER A 19 3.72 -5.64 -19.78
N GLU A 20 2.85 -4.65 -19.90
CA GLU A 20 3.13 -3.38 -20.56
C GLU A 20 4.13 -2.50 -19.77
N SER A 21 4.12 -2.58 -18.45
CA SER A 21 4.97 -1.76 -17.59
C SER A 21 6.29 -2.42 -17.21
N ARG A 22 6.39 -3.75 -17.24
CA ARG A 22 7.52 -4.53 -16.74
C ARG A 22 7.98 -5.58 -17.75
N HIS A 23 8.90 -5.17 -18.61
CA HIS A 23 9.50 -6.05 -19.65
C HIS A 23 10.62 -6.96 -19.11
N ASP A 24 11.01 -6.78 -17.84
CA ASP A 24 12.04 -7.57 -17.15
C ASP A 24 11.49 -8.83 -16.45
N LEU A 25 10.17 -9.02 -16.43
CA LEU A 25 9.52 -10.16 -15.81
C LEU A 25 9.29 -11.30 -16.81
N SER A 26 9.46 -12.55 -16.36
CA SER A 26 8.96 -13.71 -17.10
C SER A 26 7.42 -13.71 -17.13
N GLU A 27 6.84 -14.41 -18.12
CA GLU A 27 5.38 -14.52 -18.21
C GLU A 27 4.76 -15.12 -16.95
N GLU A 28 5.41 -16.12 -16.35
CA GLU A 28 4.95 -16.76 -15.11
C GLU A 28 4.93 -15.80 -13.94
N GLU A 29 6.00 -15.01 -13.77
CA GLU A 29 6.09 -13.98 -12.73
C GLU A 29 5.05 -12.88 -12.93
N ALA A 30 4.90 -12.39 -14.17
CA ALA A 30 3.90 -11.37 -14.50
C ALA A 30 2.48 -11.86 -14.19
N ARG A 31 2.14 -13.11 -14.53
CA ARG A 31 0.85 -13.72 -14.20
C ARG A 31 0.65 -13.89 -12.69
N LYS A 32 1.68 -14.25 -11.94
CA LYS A 32 1.64 -14.35 -10.48
C LYS A 32 1.38 -12.99 -9.83
N ILE A 33 2.12 -11.96 -10.25
CA ILE A 33 1.94 -10.59 -9.77
C ILE A 33 0.53 -10.08 -10.13
N ALA A 34 0.08 -10.31 -11.37
CA ALA A 34 -1.24 -9.91 -11.83
C ALA A 34 -2.38 -10.51 -10.98
N LYS A 35 -2.26 -11.78 -10.57
CA LYS A 35 -3.24 -12.42 -9.66
C LYS A 35 -3.27 -11.76 -8.28
N ILE A 36 -2.11 -11.38 -7.73
CA ILE A 36 -2.03 -10.69 -6.43
C ILE A 36 -2.72 -9.32 -6.54
N ILE A 37 -2.41 -8.57 -7.59
CA ILE A 37 -3.00 -7.24 -7.82
C ILE A 37 -4.50 -7.37 -8.12
N GLY A 38 -4.90 -8.33 -8.94
CA GLY A 38 -6.31 -8.59 -9.26
C GLY A 38 -7.14 -8.93 -8.03
N LEU A 39 -6.60 -9.75 -7.11
CA LEU A 39 -7.25 -10.05 -5.84
C LEU A 39 -7.41 -8.78 -4.98
N SER A 40 -6.39 -7.93 -4.92
CA SER A 40 -6.48 -6.66 -4.18
C SER A 40 -7.54 -5.73 -4.77
N ALA A 41 -7.63 -5.64 -6.11
CA ALA A 41 -8.63 -4.82 -6.78
C ALA A 41 -10.06 -5.26 -6.43
N ILE A 42 -10.32 -6.57 -6.42
CA ILE A 42 -11.63 -7.12 -6.06
C ILE A 42 -11.94 -6.89 -4.58
N LYS A 43 -11.07 -7.33 -3.68
CA LYS A 43 -11.31 -7.27 -2.24
C LYS A 43 -11.40 -5.85 -1.72
N TYR A 44 -10.46 -5.00 -2.12
CA TYR A 44 -10.49 -3.60 -1.73
C TYR A 44 -11.68 -2.88 -2.32
N GLY A 45 -11.97 -3.11 -3.61
CA GLY A 45 -13.12 -2.51 -4.29
C GLY A 45 -14.45 -2.85 -3.63
N ASP A 46 -14.62 -4.09 -3.16
CA ASP A 46 -15.81 -4.53 -2.42
C ASP A 46 -15.81 -3.98 -0.98
N LEU A 47 -14.75 -4.22 -0.21
CA LEU A 47 -14.65 -3.91 1.21
C LEU A 47 -14.56 -2.39 1.52
N SER A 48 -14.18 -1.55 0.56
CA SER A 48 -14.18 -0.09 0.71
C SER A 48 -15.58 0.52 0.73
N ASN A 49 -16.60 -0.23 0.33
CA ASN A 49 -17.99 0.19 0.39
C ASN A 49 -18.65 -0.23 1.71
N GLN A 50 -19.59 0.57 2.18
CA GLN A 50 -20.41 0.19 3.34
C GLN A 50 -21.29 -0.98 2.96
N ALA A 51 -21.32 -2.04 3.79
CA ALA A 51 -22.08 -3.26 3.54
C ALA A 51 -23.59 -3.04 3.32
N SER A 52 -24.14 -1.92 3.83
CA SER A 52 -25.56 -1.55 3.67
C SER A 52 -25.87 -0.73 2.42
N LYS A 53 -24.85 -0.41 1.60
CA LYS A 53 -25.01 0.41 0.39
C LYS A 53 -24.73 -0.38 -0.86
N ASP A 54 -25.58 -0.22 -1.86
CA ASP A 54 -25.31 -0.71 -3.20
C ASP A 54 -24.20 0.10 -3.86
N TYR A 55 -23.37 -0.55 -4.64
CA TYR A 55 -22.36 0.10 -5.48
C TYR A 55 -22.27 -0.56 -6.86
N ILE A 56 -21.76 0.16 -7.84
CA ILE A 56 -21.51 -0.34 -9.19
C ILE A 56 -20.04 -0.80 -9.24
N PHE A 57 -19.83 -2.08 -9.54
CA PHE A 57 -18.49 -2.59 -9.76
C PHE A 57 -17.99 -2.18 -11.15
N ASP A 58 -17.02 -1.28 -11.17
CA ASP A 58 -16.36 -0.77 -12.39
C ASP A 58 -14.94 -1.32 -12.46
N ILE A 59 -14.68 -2.19 -13.45
CA ILE A 59 -13.38 -2.86 -13.60
C ILE A 59 -12.27 -1.85 -13.83
N ASP A 60 -12.47 -0.85 -14.70
CA ASP A 60 -11.44 0.13 -15.03
C ASP A 60 -11.05 0.97 -13.81
N ARG A 61 -12.04 1.36 -13.02
CA ARG A 61 -11.82 2.09 -11.78
C ARG A 61 -11.08 1.24 -10.76
N PHE A 62 -11.54 0.00 -10.47
CA PHE A 62 -10.95 -0.83 -9.42
C PHE A 62 -9.56 -1.38 -9.78
N THR A 63 -9.25 -1.48 -11.07
CA THR A 63 -7.92 -1.89 -11.55
C THR A 63 -6.97 -0.73 -11.82
N SER A 64 -7.35 0.51 -11.45
CA SER A 64 -6.48 1.68 -11.56
C SER A 64 -5.38 1.65 -10.49
N PHE A 65 -4.18 2.10 -10.88
CA PHE A 65 -3.07 2.36 -9.96
C PHE A 65 -3.11 3.77 -9.35
N GLU A 66 -4.19 4.50 -9.58
CA GLU A 66 -4.44 5.83 -9.05
C GLU A 66 -5.78 5.87 -8.32
N GLY A 67 -5.88 6.76 -7.33
CA GLY A 67 -7.09 6.95 -6.54
C GLY A 67 -7.25 5.90 -5.43
N ASP A 68 -8.48 5.78 -4.92
CA ASP A 68 -8.83 4.90 -3.80
C ASP A 68 -9.08 3.47 -4.30
N THR A 69 -7.98 2.71 -4.50
CA THR A 69 -7.98 1.37 -5.10
C THR A 69 -6.98 0.42 -4.43
N GLY A 70 -7.26 -0.89 -4.48
CA GLY A 70 -6.32 -1.91 -4.02
C GLY A 70 -4.95 -1.84 -4.69
N PRO A 71 -4.86 -1.77 -6.03
CA PRO A 71 -3.59 -1.62 -6.73
C PRO A 71 -2.77 -0.39 -6.31
N TYR A 72 -3.41 0.75 -6.00
CA TYR A 72 -2.73 1.94 -5.47
C TYR A 72 -2.09 1.68 -4.11
N ILE A 73 -2.79 0.99 -3.21
CA ILE A 73 -2.25 0.61 -1.89
C ILE A 73 -1.05 -0.33 -2.05
N LEU A 74 -1.16 -1.36 -2.92
CA LEU A 74 -0.05 -2.27 -3.19
C LEU A 74 1.16 -1.54 -3.78
N TYR A 75 0.94 -0.64 -4.74
CA TYR A 75 2.00 0.18 -5.33
C TYR A 75 2.71 1.03 -4.27
N THR A 76 1.98 1.59 -3.32
CA THR A 76 2.55 2.34 -2.19
C THR A 76 3.44 1.45 -1.34
N ILE A 77 2.98 0.24 -0.97
CA ILE A 77 3.77 -0.73 -0.19
C ILE A 77 5.05 -1.15 -0.93
N VAL A 78 4.94 -1.47 -2.22
CA VAL A 78 6.10 -1.87 -3.05
C VAL A 78 7.10 -0.72 -3.18
N ARG A 79 6.63 0.52 -3.29
CA ARG A 79 7.50 1.70 -3.27
C ARG A 79 8.30 1.79 -1.97
N ILE A 80 7.66 1.59 -0.82
CA ILE A 80 8.35 1.56 0.48
C ILE A 80 9.36 0.43 0.51
N LYS A 81 8.99 -0.80 0.11
CA LYS A 81 9.91 -1.95 0.02
C LYS A 81 11.15 -1.61 -0.82
N SER A 82 10.96 -0.97 -1.97
CA SER A 82 12.07 -0.55 -2.84
C SER A 82 13.00 0.48 -2.18
N ILE A 83 12.47 1.43 -1.41
CA ILE A 83 13.29 2.40 -0.68
C ILE A 83 14.12 1.70 0.40
N LEU A 84 13.49 0.80 1.18
CA LEU A 84 14.16 0.03 2.23
C LEU A 84 15.27 -0.87 1.65
N ALA A 85 15.02 -1.53 0.52
CA ALA A 85 16.01 -2.34 -0.18
C ALA A 85 17.21 -1.49 -0.64
N LYS A 86 16.97 -0.34 -1.28
CA LYS A 86 18.03 0.58 -1.69
C LYS A 86 18.86 1.13 -0.54
N TYR A 87 18.23 1.34 0.63
CA TYR A 87 18.95 1.74 1.84
C TYR A 87 19.92 0.63 2.31
N GLN A 88 19.48 -0.64 2.25
CA GLN A 88 20.32 -1.78 2.57
C GLN A 88 21.45 -1.99 1.55
N GLU A 89 21.19 -1.76 0.25
CA GLU A 89 22.22 -1.79 -0.81
C GLU A 89 23.35 -0.77 -0.59
N GLN A 90 23.08 0.33 0.14
CA GLN A 90 24.09 1.28 0.60
C GLN A 90 24.92 0.77 1.79
N GLY A 91 24.77 -0.50 2.20
CA GLY A 91 25.47 -1.11 3.33
C GLY A 91 24.92 -0.72 4.70
N LYS A 92 23.70 -0.16 4.78
CA LYS A 92 23.04 0.28 6.01
C LYS A 92 22.09 -0.79 6.55
N SER A 93 21.95 -0.87 7.88
CA SER A 93 21.07 -1.84 8.54
C SER A 93 19.67 -1.27 8.76
N LEU A 94 18.66 -2.15 8.66
CA LEU A 94 17.28 -1.86 9.08
C LEU A 94 17.01 -2.25 10.56
N GLU A 95 18.03 -2.71 11.27
CA GLU A 95 17.91 -3.10 12.68
C GLU A 95 18.21 -1.91 13.59
N ASN A 96 17.56 -1.90 14.75
CA ASN A 96 17.77 -0.91 15.82
C ASN A 96 17.55 0.55 15.38
N LEU A 97 16.70 0.75 14.36
CA LEU A 97 16.27 2.08 13.94
C LEU A 97 15.27 2.67 14.94
N CYS A 98 15.44 3.95 15.26
CA CYS A 98 14.52 4.69 16.13
C CYS A 98 13.82 5.80 15.36
N LEU A 99 12.56 6.05 15.69
CA LEU A 99 11.86 7.23 15.21
C LEU A 99 12.50 8.48 15.85
N GLU A 100 12.64 9.51 15.05
CA GLU A 100 13.12 10.83 15.50
C GLU A 100 11.97 11.84 15.52
N GLU A 101 12.16 12.96 16.19
CA GLU A 101 11.17 14.04 16.22
C GLU A 101 10.96 14.59 14.79
N ALA A 102 9.69 14.70 14.38
CA ALA A 102 9.34 15.18 13.05
C ALA A 102 9.72 16.66 12.86
N GLN A 103 10.47 16.94 11.81
CA GLN A 103 10.91 18.30 11.47
C GLN A 103 10.03 18.97 10.40
N GLY A 104 9.36 18.17 9.57
CA GLY A 104 8.52 18.63 8.46
C GLY A 104 7.01 18.44 8.69
N ALA A 105 6.20 19.19 7.96
CA ALA A 105 4.74 19.08 8.06
C ALA A 105 4.22 17.72 7.55
N SER A 106 4.71 17.26 6.40
CA SER A 106 4.32 15.97 5.83
C SER A 106 4.78 14.78 6.68
N GLU A 107 5.95 14.89 7.31
CA GLU A 107 6.43 13.90 8.28
C GLU A 107 5.52 13.81 9.51
N LYS A 108 5.12 14.97 10.08
CA LYS A 108 4.14 15.04 11.18
C LYS A 108 2.78 14.45 10.78
N ASP A 109 2.32 14.73 9.57
CA ASP A 109 1.06 14.22 9.08
C ASP A 109 1.09 12.69 8.95
N LEU A 110 2.20 12.12 8.43
CA LEU A 110 2.39 10.67 8.35
C LEU A 110 2.42 10.04 9.75
N MET A 111 3.18 10.61 10.70
CA MET A 111 3.21 10.13 12.09
C MET A 111 1.83 10.19 12.76
N ARG A 112 1.07 11.25 12.51
CA ARG A 112 -0.30 11.40 13.05
C ARG A 112 -1.25 10.32 12.52
N GLN A 113 -1.15 9.99 11.23
CA GLN A 113 -1.92 8.88 10.66
C GLN A 113 -1.57 7.55 11.34
N LEU A 114 -0.29 7.28 11.56
CA LEU A 114 0.14 6.06 12.27
C LEU A 114 -0.40 6.00 13.71
N CYS A 115 -0.42 7.12 14.43
CA CYS A 115 -0.96 7.17 15.79
C CYS A 115 -2.46 6.84 15.88
N SER A 116 -3.22 7.01 14.80
CA SER A 116 -4.66 6.71 14.78
C SER A 116 -5.01 5.24 14.53
N PHE A 117 -4.01 4.38 14.28
CA PHE A 117 -4.19 2.97 13.90
C PHE A 117 -5.05 2.19 14.90
N ASN A 118 -4.71 2.23 16.19
CA ASN A 118 -5.43 1.45 17.20
C ASN A 118 -6.91 1.88 17.31
N ALA A 119 -7.16 3.18 17.42
CA ALA A 119 -8.53 3.70 17.53
C ALA A 119 -9.37 3.38 16.27
N MET A 120 -8.75 3.43 15.08
CA MET A 120 -9.41 3.03 13.84
C MET A 120 -9.73 1.54 13.85
N MET A 121 -8.77 0.69 14.25
CA MET A 121 -8.96 -0.77 14.26
C MET A 121 -10.04 -1.18 15.26
N ASP A 122 -10.04 -0.61 16.47
CA ASP A 122 -11.07 -0.84 17.48
C ASP A 122 -12.46 -0.49 16.90
N SER A 123 -12.59 0.71 16.31
CA SER A 123 -13.85 1.15 15.70
C SER A 123 -14.30 0.25 14.53
N ALA A 124 -13.36 -0.20 13.69
CA ALA A 124 -13.68 -1.09 12.58
C ALA A 124 -14.15 -2.47 13.05
N CYS A 125 -13.54 -2.99 14.12
CA CYS A 125 -13.94 -4.26 14.73
C CYS A 125 -15.30 -4.18 15.44
N GLU A 126 -15.52 -3.16 16.27
CA GLU A 126 -16.77 -2.97 17.02
C GLU A 126 -17.97 -2.82 16.08
N GLU A 127 -17.81 -2.10 14.97
CA GLU A 127 -18.87 -1.86 14.00
C GLU A 127 -18.94 -2.89 12.87
N THR A 128 -18.01 -3.86 12.84
CA THR A 128 -17.85 -4.82 11.70
C THR A 128 -17.79 -4.07 10.37
N ALA A 129 -16.92 -3.06 10.30
CA ALA A 129 -16.88 -2.05 9.25
C ALA A 129 -15.53 -2.02 8.49
N PRO A 130 -15.26 -2.99 7.60
CA PRO A 130 -13.98 -3.08 6.87
C PRO A 130 -13.68 -1.84 6.02
N HIS A 131 -14.69 -1.09 5.59
CA HIS A 131 -14.52 0.15 4.84
C HIS A 131 -13.77 1.24 5.64
N LYS A 132 -13.77 1.18 6.99
CA LYS A 132 -12.96 2.07 7.83
C LYS A 132 -11.47 1.76 7.71
N ILE A 133 -11.12 0.48 7.61
CA ILE A 133 -9.73 0.05 7.36
C ILE A 133 -9.29 0.52 5.97
N CYS A 134 -10.14 0.36 4.95
CA CYS A 134 -9.85 0.83 3.59
C CYS A 134 -9.62 2.35 3.55
N ALA A 135 -10.50 3.14 4.15
CA ALA A 135 -10.36 4.59 4.23
C ALA A 135 -9.04 4.99 4.94
N TYR A 136 -8.74 4.34 6.07
CA TYR A 136 -7.52 4.59 6.82
C TYR A 136 -6.26 4.32 6.02
N ILE A 137 -6.15 3.16 5.35
CA ILE A 137 -4.94 2.83 4.58
C ILE A 137 -4.79 3.72 3.33
N TYR A 138 -5.88 4.21 2.77
CA TYR A 138 -5.84 5.20 1.70
C TYR A 138 -5.27 6.54 2.20
N ASP A 139 -5.75 7.03 3.35
CA ASP A 139 -5.22 8.25 3.96
C ASP A 139 -3.75 8.11 4.36
N LEU A 140 -3.37 6.95 4.94
CA LEU A 140 -1.99 6.64 5.29
C LEU A 140 -1.08 6.58 4.05
N ALA A 141 -1.55 5.96 2.97
CA ALA A 141 -0.83 5.90 1.69
C ALA A 141 -0.63 7.30 1.09
N ASN A 142 -1.65 8.17 1.15
CA ASN A 142 -1.57 9.55 0.69
C ASN A 142 -0.58 10.37 1.54
N ALA A 143 -0.62 10.22 2.87
CA ALA A 143 0.33 10.89 3.76
C ALA A 143 1.77 10.46 3.48
N PHE A 144 2.01 9.15 3.28
CA PHE A 144 3.33 8.66 2.87
C PHE A 144 3.76 9.20 1.51
N ASN A 145 2.90 9.16 0.49
CA ASN A 145 3.25 9.64 -0.84
C ASN A 145 3.59 11.14 -0.82
N LYS A 146 2.85 11.96 -0.06
CA LYS A 146 3.19 13.37 0.16
C LYS A 146 4.57 13.53 0.79
N PHE A 147 4.84 12.82 1.88
CA PHE A 147 6.16 12.84 2.54
C PHE A 147 7.28 12.42 1.58
N TYR A 148 7.07 11.35 0.81
CA TYR A 148 8.04 10.86 -0.18
C TYR A 148 8.34 11.88 -1.28
N HIS A 149 7.34 12.60 -1.78
CA HIS A 149 7.54 13.63 -2.81
C HIS A 149 8.26 14.86 -2.31
N GLU A 150 8.06 15.23 -1.04
CA GLU A 150 8.67 16.41 -0.42
C GLU A 150 10.06 16.13 0.16
N THR A 151 10.47 14.83 0.27
CA THR A 151 11.66 14.43 1.04
C THR A 151 12.61 13.57 0.21
N LYS A 152 13.87 13.98 0.12
CA LYS A 152 14.93 13.19 -0.55
C LYS A 152 15.54 12.14 0.41
N ILE A 153 14.75 11.14 0.79
CA ILE A 153 15.06 10.20 1.87
C ILE A 153 16.44 9.54 1.74
N LEU A 154 16.76 8.99 0.55
CA LEU A 154 18.02 8.26 0.32
C LEU A 154 19.22 9.17 0.10
N ALA A 155 19.00 10.46 -0.16
CA ALA A 155 20.03 11.47 -0.38
C ALA A 155 20.23 12.40 0.83
N GLU A 156 19.62 12.11 1.99
CA GLU A 156 19.84 12.84 3.22
C GLU A 156 21.26 12.57 3.75
N GLU A 157 21.99 13.64 4.07
CA GLU A 157 23.37 13.56 4.55
C GLU A 157 23.45 13.35 6.06
N ASP A 158 22.47 13.84 6.82
CA ASP A 158 22.34 13.56 8.25
C ASP A 158 21.88 12.11 8.45
N GLN A 159 22.82 11.26 8.85
CA GLN A 159 22.58 9.81 9.01
C GLN A 159 21.54 9.52 10.09
N LYS A 160 21.48 10.32 11.16
CA LYS A 160 20.49 10.13 12.23
C LYS A 160 19.08 10.43 11.73
N LYS A 161 18.92 11.52 11.05
CA LYS A 161 17.67 11.95 10.44
C LYS A 161 17.21 10.96 9.37
N GLN A 162 18.12 10.52 8.50
CA GLN A 162 17.83 9.49 7.49
C GLN A 162 17.37 8.19 8.14
N ALA A 163 18.06 7.71 9.19
CA ALA A 163 17.69 6.51 9.92
C ALA A 163 16.30 6.63 10.56
N GLY A 164 15.96 7.80 11.10
CA GLY A 164 14.61 8.10 11.62
C GLY A 164 13.53 7.99 10.54
N TRP A 165 13.79 8.52 9.35
CA TRP A 165 12.87 8.39 8.22
C TRP A 165 12.71 6.95 7.75
N ILE A 166 13.79 6.17 7.72
CA ILE A 166 13.73 4.74 7.39
C ILE A 166 12.93 3.96 8.44
N ALA A 167 13.09 4.30 9.74
CA ALA A 167 12.25 3.73 10.79
C ALA A 167 10.76 4.04 10.57
N LEU A 168 10.44 5.28 10.20
CA LEU A 168 9.08 5.73 9.89
C LEU A 168 8.49 4.96 8.69
N LEU A 169 9.27 4.77 7.63
CA LEU A 169 8.86 3.98 6.46
C LEU A 169 8.64 2.51 6.81
N LYS A 170 9.52 1.92 7.61
CA LYS A 170 9.37 0.53 8.07
C LYS A 170 8.07 0.35 8.85
N LEU A 171 7.78 1.23 9.80
CA LEU A 171 6.53 1.22 10.55
C LEU A 171 5.30 1.43 9.63
N THR A 172 5.39 2.37 8.69
CA THR A 172 4.31 2.62 7.72
C THR A 172 4.00 1.37 6.90
N LYS A 173 5.04 0.68 6.43
CA LYS A 173 4.90 -0.58 5.69
C LYS A 173 4.23 -1.66 6.54
N GLU A 174 4.68 -1.85 7.77
CA GLU A 174 4.14 -2.85 8.70
C GLU A 174 2.65 -2.61 8.99
N VAL A 175 2.25 -1.35 9.20
CA VAL A 175 0.83 -0.99 9.41
C VAL A 175 0.00 -1.24 8.15
N LEU A 176 0.47 -0.84 6.98
CA LEU A 176 -0.23 -1.09 5.71
C LEU A 176 -0.37 -2.60 5.45
N GLU A 177 0.71 -3.38 5.63
CA GLU A 177 0.68 -4.84 5.43
C GLU A 177 -0.25 -5.53 6.43
N THR A 178 -0.28 -5.10 7.69
CA THR A 178 -1.22 -5.60 8.69
C THR A 178 -2.67 -5.33 8.29
N CYS A 179 -2.98 -4.14 7.82
CA CYS A 179 -4.32 -3.80 7.38
C CYS A 179 -4.78 -4.62 6.16
N ILE A 180 -3.92 -4.78 5.14
CA ILE A 180 -4.29 -5.56 3.96
C ILE A 180 -4.40 -7.07 4.26
N ASP A 181 -3.62 -7.58 5.23
CA ASP A 181 -3.75 -8.96 5.70
C ASP A 181 -5.11 -9.19 6.36
N VAL A 182 -5.56 -8.27 7.23
CA VAL A 182 -6.92 -8.28 7.80
C VAL A 182 -8.00 -8.23 6.71
N LEU A 183 -7.78 -7.47 5.63
CA LEU A 183 -8.69 -7.44 4.47
C LEU A 183 -8.55 -8.68 3.57
N GLY A 184 -7.59 -9.57 3.84
CA GLY A 184 -7.41 -10.87 3.20
C GLY A 184 -6.71 -10.82 1.85
N PHE A 185 -5.76 -9.90 1.65
CA PHE A 185 -4.85 -9.88 0.51
C PHE A 185 -3.44 -9.46 0.92
N SER A 186 -2.47 -9.58 0.05
CA SER A 186 -1.06 -9.31 0.34
C SER A 186 -0.41 -8.49 -0.76
N ALA A 187 0.72 -7.85 -0.46
CA ALA A 187 1.50 -7.11 -1.44
C ALA A 187 2.60 -7.99 -2.06
N PRO A 188 2.87 -7.87 -3.38
CA PRO A 188 4.02 -8.50 -4.00
C PRO A 188 5.31 -7.83 -3.54
N ASP A 189 6.45 -8.47 -3.81
CA ASP A 189 7.75 -7.87 -3.49
C ASP A 189 8.17 -6.81 -4.50
N ARG A 190 7.70 -6.95 -5.74
CA ARG A 190 7.92 -6.01 -6.84
C ARG A 190 6.70 -5.95 -7.76
N MET A 191 6.56 -4.84 -8.42
CA MET A 191 5.38 -4.55 -9.21
C MET A 191 5.73 -3.60 -10.37
#